data_3093a23a995d3544870a1d46798d587b
#
_entry.id   3093a23a995d3544870a1d46798d587b
#
_cell.length_a   1.000
_cell.length_b   1.000
_cell.length_c   1.000
_cell.angle_alpha   90.00
_cell.angle_beta   90.00
_cell.angle_gamma   90.00
#
_symmetry.space_group_name_H-M   'P 1'
#
loop_
_entity.id
_entity.type
_entity.pdbx_description
1 polymer ?
#
loop_
_entity_poly.entity_id
_entity_poly.type
_entity_poly.pdbx_seq_one_letter_code
_entity_poly.pdbx_strand_id
1 'polypeptide(L)'
;PVTALQSEYSLVTRQPENDVITVCEELGIGFVSYSPMSRGLITGYINERTKYNPDNDNRASLPRYQPDAIIANWPLIDILKDFGDHRGLTVAQVALAWLLAQKPFIVPIPGTTKLAHLQENMAAADYAFTADELNKLTADLNKVKIVGERYTGQSAEQTKK
;
A
#
# COMPACT_ATOMS: atom_id res chain seq x y z
N PRO A 1 9.33 -13.25 -24.18
CA PRO A 1 8.96 -11.94 -23.63
C PRO A 1 8.30 -12.11 -22.26
N VAL A 2 8.54 -11.16 -21.34
CA VAL A 2 7.86 -11.07 -20.05
C VAL A 2 6.60 -10.27 -20.24
N THR A 3 5.43 -10.81 -19.87
CA THR A 3 4.14 -10.13 -20.01
C THR A 3 3.83 -9.26 -18.80
N ALA A 4 4.13 -9.75 -17.61
CA ALA A 4 3.92 -9.02 -16.37
C ALA A 4 4.98 -9.38 -15.33
N LEU A 5 5.28 -8.41 -14.47
CA LEU A 5 6.13 -8.56 -13.30
C LEU A 5 5.26 -8.38 -12.05
N GLN A 6 5.47 -9.21 -11.04
CA GLN A 6 4.79 -9.06 -9.76
C GLN A 6 5.78 -8.66 -8.67
N SER A 7 5.51 -7.54 -7.98
CA SER A 7 6.30 -7.08 -6.84
C SER A 7 5.41 -6.43 -5.77
N GLU A 8 5.93 -6.31 -4.54
CA GLU A 8 5.21 -5.54 -3.52
C GLU A 8 5.26 -4.05 -3.85
N TYR A 9 4.10 -3.42 -3.90
CA TYR A 9 4.00 -1.98 -4.07
C TYR A 9 2.79 -1.44 -3.32
N SER A 10 3.04 -0.44 -2.48
CA SER A 10 2.04 0.23 -1.65
C SER A 10 2.57 1.58 -1.19
N LEU A 11 1.75 2.38 -0.53
CA LEU A 11 2.15 3.66 0.07
C LEU A 11 3.31 3.54 1.08
N VAL A 12 3.53 2.36 1.66
CA VAL A 12 4.61 2.12 2.63
C VAL A 12 5.76 1.25 2.07
N THR A 13 5.66 0.84 0.81
CA THR A 13 6.69 0.06 0.10
C THR A 13 6.80 0.60 -1.32
N ARG A 14 7.65 1.62 -1.51
CA ARG A 14 7.74 2.40 -2.76
C ARG A 14 9.02 2.18 -3.55
N GLN A 15 9.87 1.23 -3.17
CA GLN A 15 11.11 0.91 -3.87
C GLN A 15 10.94 0.65 -5.39
N PRO A 16 9.86 0.02 -5.88
CA PRO A 16 9.68 -0.18 -7.31
C PRO A 16 9.63 1.11 -8.15
N GLU A 17 9.36 2.27 -7.53
CA GLU A 17 9.37 3.57 -8.22
C GLU A 17 10.78 3.99 -8.67
N ASN A 18 11.84 3.48 -8.04
CA ASN A 18 13.23 3.89 -8.32
C ASN A 18 13.71 3.40 -9.70
N ASP A 19 13.25 2.22 -10.14
CA ASP A 19 13.73 1.58 -11.36
C ASP A 19 12.70 0.65 -12.02
N VAL A 20 12.13 -0.28 -11.25
CA VAL A 20 11.31 -1.39 -11.78
C VAL A 20 10.09 -0.90 -12.56
N ILE A 21 9.37 0.09 -12.07
CA ILE A 21 8.19 0.65 -12.74
C ILE A 21 8.59 1.33 -14.06
N THR A 22 9.72 2.04 -14.07
CA THR A 22 10.25 2.68 -15.28
C THR A 22 10.63 1.64 -16.34
N VAL A 23 11.32 0.57 -15.96
CA VAL A 23 11.66 -0.54 -16.87
C VAL A 23 10.41 -1.24 -17.40
N CYS A 24 9.39 -1.46 -16.56
CA CYS A 24 8.12 -2.02 -17.00
C CYS A 24 7.44 -1.14 -18.06
N GLU A 25 7.46 0.19 -17.87
CA GLU A 25 6.92 1.16 -18.82
C GLU A 25 7.66 1.11 -20.16
N GLU A 26 8.99 1.15 -20.13
CA GLU A 26 9.85 1.11 -21.32
C GLU A 26 9.68 -0.16 -22.16
N LEU A 27 9.47 -1.30 -21.49
CA LEU A 27 9.38 -2.62 -22.14
C LEU A 27 7.93 -3.07 -22.40
N GLY A 28 6.93 -2.27 -22.03
CA GLY A 28 5.51 -2.63 -22.18
C GLY A 28 5.09 -3.82 -21.30
N ILE A 29 5.70 -3.95 -20.11
CA ILE A 29 5.44 -5.03 -19.15
C ILE A 29 4.40 -4.55 -18.13
N GLY A 30 3.35 -5.37 -17.89
CA GLY A 30 2.39 -5.10 -16.83
C GLY A 30 3.01 -5.23 -15.43
N PHE A 31 2.56 -4.43 -14.48
CA PHE A 31 3.04 -4.49 -13.09
C PHE A 31 1.92 -4.92 -12.14
N VAL A 32 2.07 -6.10 -11.53
CA VAL A 32 1.12 -6.64 -10.56
C VAL A 32 1.59 -6.30 -9.14
N SER A 33 0.84 -5.41 -8.48
CA SER A 33 1.16 -4.94 -7.13
C SER A 33 0.55 -5.87 -6.08
N TYR A 34 1.36 -6.70 -5.43
CA TYR A 34 0.89 -7.48 -4.29
C TYR A 34 1.02 -6.71 -2.98
N SER A 35 0.24 -7.10 -1.97
CA SER A 35 0.10 -6.39 -0.68
C SER A 35 -0.17 -4.88 -0.84
N PRO A 36 -1.07 -4.45 -1.73
CA PRO A 36 -1.28 -3.03 -2.04
C PRO A 36 -1.74 -2.22 -0.82
N MET A 37 -2.34 -2.86 0.18
CA MET A 37 -2.73 -2.27 1.45
C MET A 37 -1.81 -2.69 2.61
N SER A 38 -0.58 -3.17 2.29
CA SER A 38 0.40 -3.60 3.29
C SER A 38 -0.22 -4.51 4.36
N ARG A 39 -0.79 -5.66 3.93
CA ARG A 39 -1.43 -6.67 4.81
C ARG A 39 -2.42 -6.06 5.81
N GLY A 40 -3.11 -4.99 5.44
CA GLY A 40 -4.11 -4.30 6.24
C GLY A 40 -3.60 -3.09 7.04
N LEU A 41 -2.30 -2.79 7.03
CA LEU A 41 -1.76 -1.63 7.76
C LEU A 41 -2.39 -0.32 7.28
N ILE A 42 -2.58 -0.17 5.96
CA ILE A 42 -3.16 1.03 5.34
C ILE A 42 -4.67 0.87 5.09
N THR A 43 -5.40 0.45 6.10
CA THR A 43 -6.87 0.34 6.03
C THR A 43 -7.58 1.14 7.13
N GLY A 44 -6.81 1.58 8.16
CA GLY A 44 -7.36 2.23 9.35
C GLY A 44 -7.94 1.26 10.39
N TYR A 45 -7.96 -0.05 10.12
CA TYR A 45 -8.47 -1.06 11.07
C TYR A 45 -7.40 -1.60 12.03
N ILE A 46 -6.12 -1.54 11.64
CA ILE A 46 -5.00 -1.97 12.47
C ILE A 46 -4.53 -0.79 13.32
N ASN A 47 -4.43 -0.98 14.62
CA ASN A 47 -3.91 0.00 15.58
C ASN A 47 -2.96 -0.69 16.57
N GLU A 48 -2.40 0.07 17.51
CA GLU A 48 -1.41 -0.41 18.49
C GLU A 48 -1.94 -1.51 19.42
N ARG A 49 -3.26 -1.69 19.51
CA ARG A 49 -3.93 -2.72 20.33
C ARG A 49 -4.21 -4.01 19.54
N THR A 50 -4.01 -3.97 18.23
CA THR A 50 -4.25 -5.14 17.38
C THR A 50 -3.28 -6.26 17.76
N LYS A 51 -3.83 -7.44 18.01
CA LYS A 51 -3.05 -8.64 18.35
C LYS A 51 -3.07 -9.61 17.17
N TYR A 52 -1.92 -10.18 16.88
CA TYR A 52 -1.74 -11.21 15.86
C TYR A 52 -1.45 -12.55 16.53
N ASN A 53 -2.07 -13.62 16.03
CA ASN A 53 -1.74 -14.96 16.49
C ASN A 53 -0.40 -15.40 15.87
N PRO A 54 0.67 -15.62 16.68
CA PRO A 54 2.00 -15.95 16.15
C PRO A 54 2.07 -17.29 15.41
N ASP A 55 1.10 -18.19 15.64
CA ASP A 55 1.10 -19.52 15.03
C ASP A 55 0.63 -19.48 13.55
N ASN A 56 -0.15 -18.48 13.16
CA ASN A 56 -0.76 -18.42 11.82
C ASN A 56 -0.82 -17.02 11.18
N ASP A 57 -0.28 -15.99 11.84
CA ASP A 57 -0.25 -14.63 11.33
C ASP A 57 1.18 -14.06 11.39
N ASN A 58 1.83 -13.99 10.23
CA ASN A 58 3.21 -13.54 10.12
C ASN A 58 3.42 -12.08 10.56
N ARG A 59 2.36 -11.27 10.64
CA ARG A 59 2.44 -9.89 11.14
C ARG A 59 2.92 -9.82 12.58
N ALA A 60 2.70 -10.89 13.36
CA ALA A 60 3.18 -10.98 14.75
C ALA A 60 4.69 -10.76 14.89
N SER A 61 5.49 -11.17 13.89
CA SER A 61 6.95 -11.07 13.90
C SER A 61 7.52 -9.92 13.05
N LEU A 62 6.69 -9.28 12.24
CA LEU A 62 7.18 -8.25 11.31
C LEU A 62 7.34 -6.90 12.03
N PRO A 63 8.49 -6.21 11.86
CA PRO A 63 8.79 -4.96 12.57
C PRO A 63 7.76 -3.84 12.34
N ARG A 64 7.22 -3.74 11.12
CA ARG A 64 6.26 -2.70 10.74
C ARG A 64 4.91 -2.84 11.44
N TYR A 65 4.60 -4.03 11.98
CA TYR A 65 3.34 -4.33 12.65
C TYR A 65 3.46 -4.35 14.19
N GLN A 66 4.62 -3.97 14.71
CA GLN A 66 4.78 -3.79 16.15
C GLN A 66 4.09 -2.49 16.61
N PRO A 67 3.58 -2.42 17.85
CA PRO A 67 2.80 -1.28 18.34
C PRO A 67 3.45 0.08 18.09
N ASP A 68 4.75 0.23 18.39
CA ASP A 68 5.47 1.48 18.23
C ASP A 68 5.57 1.91 16.76
N ALA A 69 5.78 0.95 15.85
CA ALA A 69 5.81 1.22 14.41
C ALA A 69 4.42 1.61 13.89
N ILE A 70 3.36 0.97 14.36
CA ILE A 70 1.97 1.31 14.01
C ILE A 70 1.67 2.75 14.43
N ILE A 71 2.00 3.13 15.67
CA ILE A 71 1.82 4.51 16.18
C ILE A 71 2.61 5.50 15.31
N ALA A 72 3.87 5.21 15.02
CA ALA A 72 4.73 6.10 14.23
C ALA A 72 4.25 6.27 12.78
N ASN A 73 3.58 5.26 12.21
CA ASN A 73 3.03 5.29 10.85
C ASN A 73 1.58 5.83 10.80
N TRP A 74 0.94 6.08 11.94
CA TRP A 74 -0.46 6.54 11.98
C TRP A 74 -0.72 7.85 11.23
N PRO A 75 0.20 8.83 11.21
CA PRO A 75 0.02 10.05 10.41
C PRO A 75 -0.30 9.81 8.93
N LEU A 76 0.19 8.70 8.36
CA LEU A 76 -0.18 8.30 6.99
C LEU A 76 -1.67 7.95 6.89
N ILE A 77 -2.20 7.25 7.90
CA ILE A 77 -3.63 6.89 7.95
C ILE A 77 -4.50 8.15 8.09
N ASP A 78 -4.07 9.10 8.92
CA ASP A 78 -4.79 10.38 9.11
C ASP A 78 -4.87 11.18 7.80
N ILE A 79 -3.78 11.25 7.03
CA ILE A 79 -3.76 11.90 5.71
C ILE A 79 -4.73 11.24 4.74
N LEU A 80 -4.73 9.89 4.66
CA LEU A 80 -5.63 9.15 3.78
C LEU A 80 -7.09 9.30 4.21
N LYS A 81 -7.33 9.29 5.52
CA LYS A 81 -8.66 9.48 6.09
C LYS A 81 -9.20 10.88 5.81
N ASP A 82 -8.41 11.92 6.06
CA ASP A 82 -8.80 13.31 5.78
C ASP A 82 -9.14 13.50 4.30
N PHE A 83 -8.33 12.96 3.40
CA PHE A 83 -8.61 12.98 1.97
C PHE A 83 -9.92 12.26 1.63
N GLY A 84 -10.13 11.07 2.19
CA GLY A 84 -11.30 10.23 1.93
C GLY A 84 -12.59 10.79 2.49
N ASP A 85 -12.58 11.32 3.72
CA ASP A 85 -13.77 11.86 4.40
C ASP A 85 -14.46 12.95 3.57
N HIS A 86 -13.69 13.79 2.87
CA HIS A 86 -14.23 14.84 1.99
C HIS A 86 -14.82 14.33 0.66
N ARG A 87 -14.63 13.04 0.36
CA ARG A 87 -14.98 12.41 -0.94
C ARG A 87 -15.84 11.16 -0.81
N GLY A 88 -16.19 10.79 0.42
CA GLY A 88 -16.95 9.57 0.69
C GLY A 88 -16.16 8.29 0.40
N LEU A 89 -14.83 8.34 0.53
CA LEU A 89 -13.94 7.21 0.31
C LEU A 89 -13.38 6.69 1.64
N THR A 90 -13.21 5.39 1.75
CA THR A 90 -12.48 4.79 2.87
C THR A 90 -10.98 4.93 2.68
N VAL A 91 -10.21 4.77 3.77
CA VAL A 91 -8.74 4.75 3.74
C VAL A 91 -8.21 3.72 2.74
N ALA A 92 -8.81 2.52 2.71
CA ALA A 92 -8.45 1.46 1.78
C ALA A 92 -8.70 1.86 0.32
N GLN A 93 -9.84 2.50 0.04
CA GLN A 93 -10.17 2.98 -1.30
C GLN A 93 -9.20 4.08 -1.77
N VAL A 94 -8.86 5.04 -0.90
CA VAL A 94 -7.87 6.08 -1.25
C VAL A 94 -6.51 5.45 -1.56
N ALA A 95 -6.06 4.49 -0.75
CA ALA A 95 -4.78 3.81 -0.97
C ALA A 95 -4.74 3.01 -2.29
N LEU A 96 -5.81 2.29 -2.62
CA LEU A 96 -5.91 1.54 -3.88
C LEU A 96 -6.03 2.45 -5.10
N ALA A 97 -6.87 3.48 -5.01
CA ALA A 97 -7.03 4.47 -6.08
C ALA A 97 -5.71 5.21 -6.36
N TRP A 98 -4.94 5.53 -5.29
CA TRP A 98 -3.61 6.13 -5.44
C TRP A 98 -2.66 5.22 -6.24
N LEU A 99 -2.64 3.91 -5.98
CA LEU A 99 -1.83 2.95 -6.75
C LEU A 99 -2.25 2.89 -8.23
N LEU A 100 -3.57 2.83 -8.49
CA LEU A 100 -4.10 2.82 -9.84
C LEU A 100 -3.77 4.10 -10.61
N ALA A 101 -3.65 5.23 -9.92
CA ALA A 101 -3.32 6.52 -10.52
C ALA A 101 -1.83 6.69 -10.86
N GLN A 102 -0.93 5.82 -10.39
CA GLN A 102 0.51 5.96 -10.64
C GLN A 102 0.86 5.67 -12.11
N LYS A 103 0.37 4.58 -12.67
CA LYS A 103 0.57 4.18 -14.07
C LYS A 103 -0.57 3.29 -14.56
N PRO A 104 -0.97 3.38 -15.83
CA PRO A 104 -2.11 2.62 -16.37
C PRO A 104 -1.87 1.09 -16.46
N PHE A 105 -0.63 0.65 -16.33
CA PHE A 105 -0.25 -0.77 -16.36
C PHE A 105 -0.06 -1.39 -14.98
N ILE A 106 -0.35 -0.64 -13.90
CA ILE A 106 -0.30 -1.15 -12.52
C ILE A 106 -1.64 -1.78 -12.14
N VAL A 107 -1.59 -3.03 -11.71
CA VAL A 107 -2.76 -3.80 -11.30
C VAL A 107 -2.58 -4.25 -9.84
N PRO A 108 -3.21 -3.60 -8.87
CA PRO A 108 -3.18 -4.02 -7.48
C PRO A 108 -4.04 -5.28 -7.27
N ILE A 109 -3.56 -6.20 -6.42
CA ILE A 109 -4.24 -7.45 -6.08
C ILE A 109 -4.56 -7.51 -4.58
N PRO A 110 -5.54 -6.72 -4.09
CA PRO A 110 -5.93 -6.73 -2.67
C PRO A 110 -6.64 -8.04 -2.29
N GLY A 111 -6.04 -8.78 -1.36
CA GLY A 111 -6.62 -10.04 -0.85
C GLY A 111 -7.67 -9.77 0.22
N THR A 112 -8.81 -10.49 0.14
CA THR A 112 -9.85 -10.49 1.18
C THR A 112 -10.66 -11.78 1.17
N THR A 113 -11.22 -12.13 2.33
CA THR A 113 -12.19 -13.23 2.50
C THR A 113 -13.61 -12.73 2.74
N LYS A 114 -13.83 -11.40 2.74
CA LYS A 114 -15.13 -10.80 3.04
C LYS A 114 -15.69 -10.10 1.81
N LEU A 115 -16.93 -10.42 1.44
CA LEU A 115 -17.60 -9.82 0.29
C LEU A 115 -17.67 -8.29 0.38
N ALA A 116 -17.96 -7.75 1.57
CA ALA A 116 -18.01 -6.29 1.76
C ALA A 116 -16.67 -5.62 1.46
N HIS A 117 -15.55 -6.22 1.90
CA HIS A 117 -14.22 -5.69 1.57
C HIS A 117 -13.85 -5.87 0.08
N LEU A 118 -14.34 -6.93 -0.57
CA LEU A 118 -14.16 -7.07 -2.03
C LEU A 118 -14.87 -5.93 -2.77
N GLN A 119 -16.12 -5.67 -2.43
CA GLN A 119 -16.90 -4.58 -3.02
C GLN A 119 -16.26 -3.21 -2.76
N GLU A 120 -15.81 -2.96 -1.52
CA GLU A 120 -15.07 -1.76 -1.14
C GLU A 120 -13.79 -1.58 -1.99
N ASN A 121 -12.98 -2.64 -2.10
CA ASN A 121 -11.74 -2.61 -2.87
C ASN A 121 -11.99 -2.38 -4.38
N MET A 122 -13.03 -3.00 -4.94
CA MET A 122 -13.40 -2.82 -6.35
C MET A 122 -13.83 -1.38 -6.64
N ALA A 123 -14.60 -0.77 -5.75
CA ALA A 123 -15.07 0.60 -5.91
C ALA A 123 -13.93 1.65 -5.88
N ALA A 124 -12.73 1.28 -5.44
CA ALA A 124 -11.57 2.16 -5.56
C ALA A 124 -11.21 2.50 -7.02
N ALA A 125 -11.55 1.62 -7.96
CA ALA A 125 -11.31 1.82 -9.39
C ALA A 125 -12.24 2.87 -10.03
N ASP A 126 -13.34 3.21 -9.36
CA ASP A 126 -14.30 4.23 -9.84
C ASP A 126 -13.84 5.64 -9.50
N TYR A 127 -12.83 5.80 -8.65
CA TYR A 127 -12.30 7.10 -8.28
C TYR A 127 -11.12 7.51 -9.15
N ALA A 128 -11.30 8.59 -9.90
CA ALA A 128 -10.25 9.22 -10.71
C ALA A 128 -9.74 10.49 -10.03
N PHE A 129 -8.45 10.50 -9.65
CA PHE A 129 -7.81 11.71 -9.15
C PHE A 129 -7.69 12.77 -10.23
N THR A 130 -7.92 14.04 -9.88
CA THR A 130 -7.35 15.13 -10.64
C THR A 130 -5.83 15.18 -10.44
N ALA A 131 -5.10 15.79 -11.36
CA ALA A 131 -3.65 15.94 -11.24
C ALA A 131 -3.26 16.69 -9.95
N ASP A 132 -4.00 17.73 -9.58
CA ASP A 132 -3.74 18.52 -8.37
C ASP A 132 -4.00 17.71 -7.09
N GLU A 133 -5.07 16.92 -7.04
CA GLU A 133 -5.35 16.04 -5.91
C GLU A 133 -4.27 15.00 -5.72
N LEU A 134 -3.86 14.32 -6.82
CA LEU A 134 -2.82 13.29 -6.76
C LEU A 134 -1.48 13.88 -6.32
N ASN A 135 -1.10 15.03 -6.88
CA ASN A 135 0.15 15.70 -6.54
C ASN A 135 0.14 16.15 -5.06
N LYS A 136 -0.95 16.77 -4.59
CA LYS A 136 -1.07 17.23 -3.20
C LYS A 136 -1.04 16.06 -2.24
N LEU A 137 -1.85 15.02 -2.48
CA LEU A 137 -1.88 13.84 -1.63
C LEU A 137 -0.50 13.16 -1.55
N THR A 138 0.15 12.97 -2.72
CA THR A 138 1.48 12.38 -2.80
C THR A 138 2.52 13.22 -2.06
N ALA A 139 2.47 14.55 -2.16
CA ALA A 139 3.36 15.46 -1.45
C ALA A 139 3.16 15.37 0.08
N ASP A 140 1.92 15.25 0.55
CA ASP A 140 1.63 15.10 1.98
C ASP A 140 2.08 13.73 2.51
N LEU A 141 1.85 12.66 1.76
CA LEU A 141 2.32 11.31 2.09
C LEU A 141 3.86 11.21 2.14
N ASN A 142 4.57 11.92 1.28
CA ASN A 142 6.03 11.96 1.25
C ASN A 142 6.67 12.62 2.48
N LYS A 143 5.91 13.38 3.26
CA LYS A 143 6.38 13.96 4.53
C LYS A 143 6.43 12.93 5.66
N VAL A 144 5.71 11.82 5.51
CA VAL A 144 5.65 10.76 6.53
C VAL A 144 6.83 9.81 6.37
N LYS A 145 7.69 9.77 7.38
CA LYS A 145 8.78 8.79 7.42
C LYS A 145 8.22 7.44 7.89
N ILE A 146 8.23 6.45 7.00
CA ILE A 146 7.77 5.10 7.34
C ILE A 146 8.74 4.42 8.30
N VAL A 147 8.21 3.87 9.40
CA VAL A 147 8.93 3.19 10.46
C VAL A 147 8.65 1.68 10.42
N GLY A 148 9.66 0.90 10.70
CA GLY A 148 9.61 -0.56 10.68
C GLY A 148 10.02 -1.15 9.34
N GLU A 149 10.98 -2.08 9.40
CA GLU A 149 11.45 -2.83 8.23
C GLU A 149 10.32 -3.73 7.70
N ARG A 150 10.36 -3.98 6.39
CA ARG A 150 9.40 -4.82 5.69
C ARG A 150 9.45 -6.28 6.13
N TYR A 151 10.67 -6.80 6.37
CA TYR A 151 10.96 -8.17 6.79
C TYR A 151 12.00 -8.20 7.89
N THR A 152 12.22 -9.37 8.50
CA THR A 152 13.28 -9.64 9.48
C THR A 152 14.39 -10.51 8.89
N GLY A 153 15.60 -10.44 9.47
CA GLY A 153 16.73 -11.35 9.16
C GLY A 153 17.13 -11.36 7.68
N GLN A 154 17.44 -12.56 7.16
CA GLN A 154 17.93 -12.74 5.77
C GLN A 154 16.95 -12.21 4.71
N SER A 155 15.64 -12.30 4.96
CA SER A 155 14.63 -11.75 4.04
C SER A 155 14.70 -10.24 3.92
N ALA A 156 15.10 -9.53 4.99
CA ALA A 156 15.31 -8.09 4.95
C ALA A 156 16.54 -7.71 4.09
N GLU A 157 17.60 -8.51 4.13
CA GLU A 157 18.81 -8.27 3.31
C GLU A 157 18.57 -8.49 1.81
N GLN A 158 17.73 -9.48 1.47
CA GLN A 158 17.38 -9.78 0.07
C GLN A 158 16.53 -8.67 -0.57
N THR A 159 15.77 -7.92 0.22
CA THR A 159 14.93 -6.82 -0.29
C THR A 159 15.65 -5.47 -0.38
N LYS A 160 16.90 -5.37 0.11
CA LYS A 160 17.74 -4.17 0.01
C LYS A 160 18.62 -4.14 -1.26
N LYS A 161 18.63 -5.22 -2.01
CA LYS A 161 19.34 -5.35 -3.30
C LYS A 161 18.39 -5.04 -4.44
#